data_25a6eba73d8d596404d36de3eccc919e
#
_entry.id   25a6eba73d8d596404d36de3eccc919e
#
_cell.length_a   1.000
_cell.length_b   1.000
_cell.length_c   1.000
_cell.angle_alpha   90.00
_cell.angle_beta   90.00
_cell.angle_gamma   90.00
#
_symmetry.space_group_name_H-M   'P 1'
#
loop_
_entity.id
_entity.type
_entity.pdbx_description
1 polymer ?
#
loop_
_entity_poly.entity_id
_entity_poly.type
_entity_poly.pdbx_seq_one_letter_code
_entity_poly.pdbx_strand_id
1 'polypeptide(L)'
;DVAPSRGLGDVYKRQDYDGVKMNTYANKWNVYPKDVEAYKRGELVEPTQPILFYVDDAFPEEWKKGIHEGVLVWNKAFERIGFKNVMQVKDFPKDDPEFDPANIKYNCINYAPIGIANAMGPSWIDPRNSQIINASVFVYHDVIQLVNDMRFVQTAQVDPRVRTPKLPQDVLDESLRYIISHEVGHCLGLMHNMGSSFAYATESYRDPVFMQEHGTTPSIMDYARFNYIAQPEDKDVCLTPPVLGTYDYYAIKWGYTVFPEAKTTEEEVPYLESIIKSKMGDLEYRYGKQQLGYGVFDPTSLSEDISNDAMKAGAYGIKNLKYILGNFNTWLNDKDPDFTYRDHLYDALVSQYVRYLNNAWANVGGFFINEHYVGDPYNTSEVIPHDMQKRAVQFVLNELKNIDWIDNPDVVKNLTFDGSMSRSILKSMSKKILNTKRVSLAAYRDSSAYSPQAVSYTHLTLP
;
A
#
# COMPACT_ATOMS: atom_id res chain seq x y z
N ASP A 1 15.79 -7.12 -7.64
CA ASP A 1 15.94 -5.69 -7.88
C ASP A 1 16.17 -4.98 -6.57
N VAL A 2 17.42 -4.62 -6.32
CA VAL A 2 17.85 -4.05 -5.03
C VAL A 2 17.55 -2.54 -4.98
N ALA A 3 17.26 -1.94 -6.13
CA ALA A 3 16.91 -0.54 -6.24
C ALA A 3 15.49 -0.27 -5.74
N PRO A 4 15.21 0.93 -5.20
CA PRO A 4 13.86 1.35 -4.91
C PRO A 4 12.98 1.21 -6.13
N SER A 5 11.73 0.75 -5.92
CA SER A 5 10.82 0.50 -7.02
C SER A 5 10.50 1.77 -7.79
N ARG A 6 10.67 1.71 -9.10
CA ARG A 6 10.30 2.77 -10.01
C ARG A 6 9.68 2.18 -11.26
N GLY A 7 8.83 2.97 -11.93
CA GLY A 7 8.49 2.67 -13.30
C GLY A 7 9.75 2.68 -14.14
N LEU A 8 9.94 1.64 -14.95
CA LEU A 8 11.15 1.44 -15.73
C LEU A 8 10.84 1.57 -17.23
N GLY A 9 11.66 2.35 -17.94
CA GLY A 9 11.67 2.38 -19.39
C GLY A 9 12.79 1.50 -19.93
N ASP A 10 12.50 0.70 -20.94
CA ASP A 10 13.45 -0.22 -21.52
C ASP A 10 14.02 0.33 -22.84
N VAL A 11 15.35 0.33 -22.95
CA VAL A 11 16.06 0.72 -24.16
C VAL A 11 16.89 -0.45 -24.66
N TYR A 12 16.70 -0.81 -25.93
CA TYR A 12 17.48 -1.86 -26.56
C TYR A 12 18.89 -1.36 -26.90
N LYS A 13 19.93 -2.00 -26.33
CA LYS A 13 21.30 -1.79 -26.73
C LYS A 13 21.86 -3.03 -27.42
N ARG A 14 22.63 -2.83 -28.53
CA ARG A 14 23.39 -3.87 -29.16
C ARG A 14 24.54 -4.30 -28.23
N GLN A 15 24.66 -5.59 -27.97
CA GLN A 15 25.67 -6.18 -27.09
C GLN A 15 26.56 -7.15 -27.86
N ASP A 16 27.73 -7.48 -27.30
CA ASP A 16 28.72 -8.35 -27.89
C ASP A 16 28.46 -9.86 -27.68
N TYR A 17 27.19 -10.26 -27.53
CA TYR A 17 26.81 -11.68 -27.52
C TYR A 17 25.48 -11.89 -28.25
N ASP A 18 25.14 -13.15 -28.56
CA ASP A 18 24.10 -13.57 -29.50
C ASP A 18 22.65 -13.22 -29.11
N GLY A 19 22.43 -12.10 -28.49
CA GLY A 19 21.10 -11.64 -28.07
C GLY A 19 21.04 -10.15 -27.78
N VAL A 20 19.82 -9.63 -27.73
CA VAL A 20 19.56 -8.24 -27.32
C VAL A 20 19.47 -8.18 -25.79
N LYS A 21 20.32 -7.41 -25.15
CA LYS A 21 20.21 -7.08 -23.75
C LYS A 21 19.42 -5.78 -23.60
N MET A 22 18.39 -5.82 -22.74
CA MET A 22 17.63 -4.63 -22.37
C MET A 22 18.37 -3.86 -21.28
N ASN A 23 18.54 -2.55 -21.48
CA ASN A 23 18.95 -1.67 -20.42
C ASN A 23 17.70 -1.01 -19.84
N THR A 24 17.58 -1.04 -18.53
CA THR A 24 16.43 -0.52 -17.80
C THR A 24 16.79 0.79 -17.12
N TYR A 25 16.00 1.84 -17.36
CA TYR A 25 16.16 3.16 -16.76
C TYR A 25 14.98 3.49 -15.87
N ALA A 26 15.24 4.10 -14.72
CA ALA A 26 14.19 4.58 -13.84
C ALA A 26 13.45 5.78 -14.45
N ASN A 27 12.14 5.71 -14.50
CA ASN A 27 11.31 6.86 -14.86
C ASN A 27 11.39 7.92 -13.77
N LYS A 28 11.81 9.14 -14.12
CA LYS A 28 11.92 10.26 -13.18
C LYS A 28 11.75 11.61 -13.86
N TRP A 29 11.36 12.62 -13.10
CA TRP A 29 11.42 14.00 -13.53
C TRP A 29 12.87 14.48 -13.64
N ASN A 30 13.11 15.44 -14.51
CA ASN A 30 14.40 16.14 -14.56
C ASN A 30 14.43 17.21 -13.46
N VAL A 31 14.81 16.81 -12.25
CA VAL A 31 15.02 17.71 -11.10
C VAL A 31 16.51 17.98 -10.98
N TYR A 32 16.94 19.16 -11.42
CA TYR A 32 18.34 19.57 -11.42
C TYR A 32 18.50 20.91 -10.64
N PRO A 33 19.57 21.09 -9.82
CA PRO A 33 19.72 22.28 -9.01
C PRO A 33 19.91 23.54 -9.87
N LYS A 34 19.21 24.61 -9.53
CA LYS A 34 19.35 25.93 -10.16
C LYS A 34 20.71 26.56 -9.85
N ASP A 35 21.22 26.31 -8.65
CA ASP A 35 22.56 26.68 -8.20
C ASP A 35 23.33 25.43 -7.79
N VAL A 36 24.17 24.92 -8.70
CA VAL A 36 24.94 23.68 -8.50
C VAL A 36 26.00 23.87 -7.42
N GLU A 37 26.60 25.03 -7.31
CA GLU A 37 27.66 25.27 -6.32
C GLU A 37 27.08 25.38 -4.91
N ALA A 38 25.92 26.01 -4.74
CA ALA A 38 25.21 25.99 -3.45
C ALA A 38 24.75 24.58 -3.09
N TYR A 39 24.27 23.79 -4.06
CA TYR A 39 23.91 22.39 -3.85
C TYR A 39 25.10 21.54 -3.38
N LYS A 40 26.28 21.70 -4.01
CA LYS A 40 27.53 21.03 -3.60
C LYS A 40 27.95 21.38 -2.17
N ARG A 41 27.65 22.60 -1.71
CA ARG A 41 27.92 23.02 -0.32
C ARG A 41 26.90 22.48 0.69
N GLY A 42 25.87 21.75 0.24
CA GLY A 42 24.80 21.19 1.08
C GLY A 42 23.71 22.20 1.45
N GLU A 43 23.61 23.31 0.71
CA GLU A 43 22.56 24.32 0.88
C GLU A 43 21.25 23.83 0.19
N LEU A 44 20.08 24.24 0.71
CA LEU A 44 18.81 23.99 0.07
C LEU A 44 18.62 24.90 -1.15
N VAL A 45 18.53 24.31 -2.33
CA VAL A 45 18.38 25.03 -3.60
C VAL A 45 17.05 24.73 -4.27
N GLU A 46 16.58 25.65 -5.09
CA GLU A 46 15.43 25.40 -5.96
C GLU A 46 15.84 24.54 -7.17
N PRO A 47 14.94 23.72 -7.71
CA PRO A 47 15.17 23.06 -8.99
C PRO A 47 15.13 24.06 -10.14
N THR A 48 15.77 23.75 -11.26
CA THR A 48 15.66 24.51 -12.49
C THR A 48 14.22 24.60 -13.01
N GLN A 49 13.47 23.52 -12.78
CA GLN A 49 12.06 23.44 -13.10
C GLN A 49 11.32 22.69 -11.98
N PRO A 50 10.36 23.32 -11.28
CA PRO A 50 9.53 22.66 -10.30
C PRO A 50 8.49 21.75 -10.99
N ILE A 51 7.98 20.78 -10.22
CA ILE A 51 6.85 19.94 -10.62
C ILE A 51 5.58 20.59 -10.09
N LEU A 52 4.83 21.24 -10.98
CA LEU A 52 3.61 21.97 -10.65
C LEU A 52 2.38 21.15 -11.02
N PHE A 53 1.49 20.91 -10.05
CA PHE A 53 0.18 20.32 -10.26
C PHE A 53 -0.92 21.39 -10.18
N TYR A 54 -1.91 21.26 -11.05
CA TYR A 54 -3.13 22.06 -11.05
C TYR A 54 -4.31 21.21 -10.56
N VAL A 55 -5.06 21.73 -9.59
CA VAL A 55 -6.21 21.05 -8.97
C VAL A 55 -7.49 21.53 -9.65
N ASP A 56 -8.29 20.55 -10.10
CA ASP A 56 -9.56 20.77 -10.75
C ASP A 56 -10.53 21.57 -9.84
N ASP A 57 -11.16 22.58 -10.37
CA ASP A 57 -12.14 23.40 -9.66
C ASP A 57 -13.49 22.70 -9.45
N ALA A 58 -13.74 21.58 -10.13
CA ALA A 58 -14.89 20.71 -9.91
C ALA A 58 -14.84 19.90 -8.59
N PHE A 59 -13.69 19.83 -7.92
CA PHE A 59 -13.62 19.21 -6.61
C PHE A 59 -14.51 19.93 -5.58
N PRO A 60 -15.19 19.19 -4.67
CA PRO A 60 -15.80 19.79 -3.49
C PRO A 60 -14.78 20.66 -2.72
N GLU A 61 -15.18 21.83 -2.29
CA GLU A 61 -14.26 22.79 -1.64
C GLU A 61 -13.60 22.20 -0.37
N GLU A 62 -14.36 21.38 0.37
CA GLU A 62 -13.88 20.67 1.55
C GLU A 62 -12.78 19.62 1.27
N TRP A 63 -12.55 19.24 0.00
CA TRP A 63 -11.51 18.27 -0.36
C TRP A 63 -10.16 18.92 -0.66
N LYS A 64 -10.17 20.18 -1.11
CA LYS A 64 -9.00 20.86 -1.66
C LYS A 64 -7.82 20.92 -0.69
N LYS A 65 -8.08 21.17 0.58
CA LYS A 65 -7.02 21.22 1.59
C LYS A 65 -6.23 19.92 1.66
N GLY A 66 -6.91 18.77 1.81
CA GLY A 66 -6.26 17.46 1.83
C GLY A 66 -5.51 17.14 0.53
N ILE A 67 -6.06 17.56 -0.62
CA ILE A 67 -5.41 17.40 -1.93
C ILE A 67 -4.11 18.21 -2.01
N HIS A 68 -4.14 19.50 -1.66
CA HIS A 68 -2.94 20.35 -1.67
C HIS A 68 -1.85 19.83 -0.73
N GLU A 69 -2.22 19.43 0.49
CA GLU A 69 -1.29 18.86 1.46
C GLU A 69 -0.65 17.56 0.94
N GLY A 70 -1.44 16.71 0.25
CA GLY A 70 -0.95 15.45 -0.34
C GLY A 70 0.10 15.65 -1.43
N VAL A 71 0.02 16.73 -2.21
CA VAL A 71 1.06 17.10 -3.19
C VAL A 71 2.30 17.64 -2.49
N LEU A 72 2.10 18.62 -1.60
CA LEU A 72 3.21 19.39 -1.03
C LEU A 72 4.08 18.59 -0.05
N VAL A 73 3.54 17.52 0.53
CA VAL A 73 4.27 16.72 1.51
C VAL A 73 5.57 16.13 0.96
N TRP A 74 5.63 15.85 -0.33
CA TRP A 74 6.82 15.30 -0.99
C TRP A 74 8.02 16.26 -0.96
N ASN A 75 7.81 17.56 -0.75
CA ASN A 75 8.91 18.50 -0.53
C ASN A 75 9.80 18.07 0.66
N LYS A 76 9.23 17.45 1.69
CA LYS A 76 10.01 16.92 2.83
C LYS A 76 11.06 15.87 2.40
N ALA A 77 10.73 15.09 1.37
CA ALA A 77 11.67 14.11 0.83
C ALA A 77 12.74 14.78 -0.03
N PHE A 78 12.37 15.77 -0.82
CA PHE A 78 13.31 16.55 -1.64
C PHE A 78 14.24 17.43 -0.78
N GLU A 79 13.76 17.97 0.33
CA GLU A 79 14.58 18.74 1.28
C GLU A 79 15.72 17.90 1.88
N ARG A 80 15.49 16.61 2.12
CA ARG A 80 16.53 15.69 2.61
C ARG A 80 17.67 15.43 1.62
N ILE A 81 17.47 15.79 0.35
CA ILE A 81 18.47 15.65 -0.71
C ILE A 81 18.93 17.00 -1.27
N GLY A 82 18.68 18.10 -0.54
CA GLY A 82 19.21 19.42 -0.86
C GLY A 82 18.30 20.30 -1.73
N PHE A 83 17.05 19.91 -1.98
CA PHE A 83 16.12 20.72 -2.77
C PHE A 83 14.99 21.33 -1.94
N LYS A 84 14.53 22.51 -2.29
CA LYS A 84 13.31 23.15 -1.77
C LYS A 84 12.37 23.51 -2.92
N ASN A 85 11.07 23.58 -2.63
CA ASN A 85 10.03 24.01 -3.56
C ASN A 85 9.98 23.18 -4.87
N VAL A 86 10.31 21.90 -4.82
CA VAL A 86 10.23 21.01 -5.99
C VAL A 86 8.78 20.77 -6.38
N MET A 87 7.95 20.41 -5.40
CA MET A 87 6.52 20.18 -5.60
C MET A 87 5.75 21.48 -5.37
N GLN A 88 4.94 21.86 -6.34
CA GLN A 88 4.06 23.02 -6.28
C GLN A 88 2.63 22.61 -6.65
N VAL A 89 1.65 23.34 -6.11
CA VAL A 89 0.24 23.11 -6.38
C VAL A 89 -0.50 24.43 -6.52
N LYS A 90 -1.43 24.50 -7.47
CA LYS A 90 -2.34 25.63 -7.73
C LYS A 90 -3.70 25.09 -8.12
N ASP A 91 -4.74 25.85 -7.91
CA ASP A 91 -6.06 25.58 -8.51
C ASP A 91 -6.03 25.88 -10.01
N PHE A 92 -6.98 25.31 -10.78
CA PHE A 92 -7.16 25.64 -12.19
C PHE A 92 -7.27 27.16 -12.38
N PRO A 93 -6.51 27.76 -13.30
CA PRO A 93 -6.59 29.20 -13.57
C PRO A 93 -7.93 29.54 -14.21
N LYS A 94 -8.66 30.46 -13.59
CA LYS A 94 -10.00 30.89 -14.06
C LYS A 94 -9.94 31.89 -15.24
N ASP A 95 -8.84 32.62 -15.34
CA ASP A 95 -8.67 33.74 -16.28
C ASP A 95 -7.63 33.45 -17.37
N ASP A 96 -7.22 32.19 -17.55
CA ASP A 96 -6.28 31.81 -18.61
C ASP A 96 -7.00 31.03 -19.72
N PRO A 97 -7.31 31.66 -20.85
CA PRO A 97 -8.02 31.02 -21.97
C PRO A 97 -7.18 29.95 -22.69
N GLU A 98 -5.86 29.93 -22.47
CA GLU A 98 -4.94 28.92 -23.03
C GLU A 98 -4.80 27.70 -22.16
N PHE A 99 -5.35 27.71 -20.94
CA PHE A 99 -5.30 26.57 -20.06
C PHE A 99 -6.27 25.46 -20.51
N ASP A 100 -5.70 24.30 -20.80
CA ASP A 100 -6.44 23.10 -21.16
C ASP A 100 -5.91 21.92 -20.31
N PRO A 101 -6.67 21.37 -19.37
CA PRO A 101 -6.23 20.26 -18.53
C PRO A 101 -5.92 18.97 -19.32
N ALA A 102 -6.39 18.85 -20.57
CA ALA A 102 -6.03 17.75 -21.46
C ALA A 102 -4.68 17.97 -22.18
N ASN A 103 -4.11 19.15 -22.08
CA ASN A 103 -2.83 19.46 -22.70
C ASN A 103 -1.68 18.90 -21.84
N ILE A 104 -0.79 18.12 -22.46
CA ILE A 104 0.39 17.52 -21.83
C ILE A 104 1.33 18.52 -21.12
N LYS A 105 1.18 19.81 -21.39
CA LYS A 105 1.91 20.91 -20.74
C LYS A 105 1.57 21.05 -19.25
N TYR A 106 0.37 20.62 -18.84
CA TYR A 106 -0.13 20.81 -17.47
C TYR A 106 -0.28 19.48 -16.74
N ASN A 107 0.31 19.36 -15.55
CA ASN A 107 0.04 18.24 -14.68
C ASN A 107 -1.21 18.55 -13.88
N CYS A 108 -2.22 17.70 -13.95
CA CYS A 108 -3.52 17.96 -13.34
C CYS A 108 -3.92 16.91 -12.33
N ILE A 109 -4.63 17.33 -11.28
CA ILE A 109 -5.39 16.45 -10.39
C ILE A 109 -6.85 16.65 -10.76
N ASN A 110 -7.41 15.66 -11.44
CA ASN A 110 -8.73 15.73 -12.07
C ASN A 110 -9.78 15.05 -11.19
N TYR A 111 -10.93 15.67 -11.06
CA TYR A 111 -12.09 15.08 -10.41
C TYR A 111 -12.96 14.31 -11.41
N ALA A 112 -13.32 13.09 -11.05
CA ALA A 112 -14.20 12.26 -11.86
C ALA A 112 -15.46 11.87 -11.06
N PRO A 113 -16.62 12.52 -11.28
CA PRO A 113 -17.86 12.29 -10.52
C PRO A 113 -18.58 11.02 -11.00
N ILE A 114 -17.90 9.89 -10.95
CA ILE A 114 -18.44 8.58 -11.33
C ILE A 114 -18.26 7.58 -10.19
N GLY A 115 -19.15 6.58 -10.11
CA GLY A 115 -19.20 5.57 -9.07
C GLY A 115 -18.08 4.53 -9.19
N ILE A 116 -16.84 4.96 -9.11
CA ILE A 116 -15.65 4.10 -9.07
C ILE A 116 -14.89 4.39 -7.77
N ALA A 117 -14.64 3.34 -6.99
CA ALA A 117 -13.91 3.43 -5.74
C ALA A 117 -12.39 3.31 -5.99
N ASN A 118 -11.79 4.30 -6.66
CA ASN A 118 -10.38 4.30 -7.03
C ASN A 118 -9.80 5.72 -7.16
N ALA A 119 -8.46 5.79 -7.21
CA ALA A 119 -7.70 6.92 -7.73
C ALA A 119 -6.55 6.37 -8.57
N MET A 120 -5.98 7.16 -9.48
CA MET A 120 -4.88 6.74 -10.35
C MET A 120 -3.95 7.91 -10.66
N GLY A 121 -2.64 7.67 -10.62
CA GLY A 121 -1.60 8.65 -10.94
C GLY A 121 -0.73 8.25 -12.16
N PRO A 122 -1.27 8.20 -13.39
CA PRO A 122 -0.49 7.89 -14.57
C PRO A 122 0.51 8.97 -14.94
N SER A 123 1.59 8.58 -15.61
CA SER A 123 2.62 9.48 -16.13
C SER A 123 2.87 9.26 -17.62
N TRP A 124 3.24 10.33 -18.31
CA TRP A 124 3.73 10.32 -19.67
C TRP A 124 5.25 10.40 -19.66
N ILE A 125 5.89 9.51 -20.40
CA ILE A 125 7.33 9.28 -20.33
C ILE A 125 7.93 9.47 -21.71
N ASP A 126 9.03 10.21 -21.80
CA ASP A 126 9.84 10.29 -23.02
C ASP A 126 10.55 8.95 -23.24
N PRO A 127 10.22 8.20 -24.31
CA PRO A 127 10.80 6.87 -24.54
C PRO A 127 12.30 6.89 -24.86
N ARG A 128 12.87 8.08 -25.13
CA ARG A 128 14.30 8.21 -25.48
C ARG A 128 15.21 8.19 -24.26
N ASN A 129 14.71 8.64 -23.10
CA ASN A 129 15.54 8.86 -21.90
C ASN A 129 14.83 8.51 -20.58
N SER A 130 13.61 7.98 -20.63
CA SER A 130 12.76 7.65 -19.46
C SER A 130 12.41 8.85 -18.56
N GLN A 131 12.52 10.09 -19.07
CA GLN A 131 12.09 11.27 -18.35
C GLN A 131 10.57 11.33 -18.28
N ILE A 132 10.02 11.57 -17.09
CA ILE A 132 8.62 11.93 -16.93
C ILE A 132 8.44 13.36 -17.43
N ILE A 133 7.52 13.56 -18.38
CA ILE A 133 7.23 14.85 -19.02
C ILE A 133 5.89 15.42 -18.63
N ASN A 134 4.98 14.57 -18.18
CA ASN A 134 3.68 14.94 -17.63
C ASN A 134 3.19 13.85 -16.68
N ALA A 135 2.41 14.24 -15.69
CA ALA A 135 1.69 13.31 -14.83
C ALA A 135 0.31 13.89 -14.48
N SER A 136 -0.68 13.03 -14.36
CA SER A 136 -2.04 13.42 -13.98
C SER A 136 -2.56 12.46 -12.92
N VAL A 137 -3.28 12.99 -11.94
CA VAL A 137 -4.03 12.19 -10.97
C VAL A 137 -5.50 12.26 -11.32
N PHE A 138 -6.17 11.12 -11.31
CA PHE A 138 -7.62 11.00 -11.46
C PHE A 138 -8.21 10.51 -10.16
N VAL A 139 -9.08 11.31 -9.54
CA VAL A 139 -9.75 10.99 -8.28
C VAL A 139 -11.22 10.75 -8.57
N TYR A 140 -11.67 9.51 -8.45
CA TYR A 140 -13.06 9.14 -8.61
C TYR A 140 -13.84 9.39 -7.31
N HIS A 141 -15.11 9.79 -7.42
CA HIS A 141 -15.89 10.24 -6.26
C HIS A 141 -15.95 9.19 -5.14
N ASP A 142 -16.22 7.93 -5.50
CA ASP A 142 -16.45 6.85 -4.54
C ASP A 142 -15.17 6.35 -3.84
N VAL A 143 -14.00 6.93 -4.14
CA VAL A 143 -12.79 6.66 -3.36
C VAL A 143 -12.96 7.06 -1.88
N ILE A 144 -13.78 8.10 -1.61
CA ILE A 144 -14.08 8.53 -0.24
C ILE A 144 -14.95 7.50 0.48
N GLN A 145 -15.91 6.89 -0.23
CA GLN A 145 -16.69 5.80 0.32
C GLN A 145 -15.80 4.60 0.68
N LEU A 146 -14.90 4.20 -0.23
CA LEU A 146 -13.93 3.13 0.03
C LEU A 146 -13.12 3.39 1.31
N VAL A 147 -12.63 4.63 1.47
CA VAL A 147 -11.85 4.99 2.65
C VAL A 147 -12.70 5.01 3.92
N ASN A 148 -13.95 5.51 3.85
CA ASN A 148 -14.87 5.47 4.97
C ASN A 148 -15.12 4.03 5.44
N ASP A 149 -15.40 3.12 4.51
CA ASP A 149 -15.61 1.71 4.80
C ASP A 149 -14.37 1.07 5.46
N MET A 150 -13.19 1.32 4.89
CA MET A 150 -11.94 0.80 5.45
C MET A 150 -11.66 1.36 6.85
N ARG A 151 -11.84 2.67 7.05
CA ARG A 151 -11.69 3.27 8.37
C ARG A 151 -12.69 2.68 9.37
N PHE A 152 -13.93 2.49 8.96
CA PHE A 152 -14.93 1.87 9.83
C PHE A 152 -14.53 0.47 10.23
N VAL A 153 -14.26 -0.43 9.29
CA VAL A 153 -13.98 -1.84 9.59
C VAL A 153 -12.59 -2.08 10.22
N GLN A 154 -11.67 -1.13 10.09
CA GLN A 154 -10.31 -1.26 10.62
C GLN A 154 -10.06 -0.43 11.88
N THR A 155 -10.82 0.65 12.14
CA THR A 155 -10.53 1.55 13.26
C THR A 155 -11.72 1.94 14.14
N ALA A 156 -12.97 1.60 13.78
CA ALA A 156 -14.13 1.99 14.57
C ALA A 156 -14.15 1.44 16.02
N GLN A 157 -13.38 0.39 16.32
CA GLN A 157 -13.22 -0.13 17.67
C GLN A 157 -12.50 0.88 18.60
N VAL A 158 -11.65 1.76 18.05
CA VAL A 158 -10.89 2.79 18.80
C VAL A 158 -11.31 4.21 18.45
N ASP A 159 -11.72 4.48 17.19
CA ASP A 159 -12.06 5.83 16.73
C ASP A 159 -13.57 6.02 16.57
N PRO A 160 -14.24 6.72 17.52
CA PRO A 160 -15.67 7.01 17.39
C PRO A 160 -16.00 7.99 16.25
N ARG A 161 -15.05 8.76 15.72
CA ARG A 161 -15.27 9.75 14.65
C ARG A 161 -15.68 9.08 13.34
N VAL A 162 -15.25 7.83 13.13
CA VAL A 162 -15.56 7.08 11.88
C VAL A 162 -16.89 6.30 11.95
N ARG A 163 -17.61 6.32 13.10
CA ARG A 163 -18.89 5.64 13.29
C ARG A 163 -20.04 6.46 12.69
N THR A 164 -19.93 6.85 11.42
CA THR A 164 -20.85 7.74 10.74
C THR A 164 -20.78 7.58 9.22
N PRO A 165 -21.90 7.74 8.47
CA PRO A 165 -21.89 7.71 7.00
C PRO A 165 -21.05 8.83 6.35
N LYS A 166 -20.92 9.98 7.05
CA LYS A 166 -20.11 11.10 6.55
C LYS A 166 -18.95 11.36 7.48
N LEU A 167 -17.72 11.29 6.95
CA LEU A 167 -16.51 11.56 7.73
C LEU A 167 -16.46 13.01 8.22
N PRO A 168 -16.03 13.26 9.46
CA PRO A 168 -15.65 14.60 9.92
C PRO A 168 -14.52 15.19 9.07
N GLN A 169 -14.45 16.52 9.02
CA GLN A 169 -13.52 17.22 8.13
C GLN A 169 -12.05 16.86 8.38
N ASP A 170 -11.64 16.72 9.63
CA ASP A 170 -10.26 16.33 10.00
C ASP A 170 -9.89 14.92 9.50
N VAL A 171 -10.83 13.97 9.59
CA VAL A 171 -10.65 12.60 9.09
C VAL A 171 -10.67 12.57 7.56
N LEU A 172 -11.49 13.41 6.93
CA LEU A 172 -11.55 13.55 5.48
C LEU A 172 -10.24 14.14 4.93
N ASP A 173 -9.74 15.23 5.51
CA ASP A 173 -8.48 15.86 5.14
C ASP A 173 -7.30 14.86 5.22
N GLU A 174 -7.23 14.11 6.31
CA GLU A 174 -6.21 13.08 6.51
C GLU A 174 -6.30 11.97 5.47
N SER A 175 -7.51 11.53 5.14
CA SER A 175 -7.77 10.48 4.16
C SER A 175 -7.42 10.92 2.73
N LEU A 176 -7.81 12.13 2.35
CA LEU A 176 -7.45 12.71 1.05
C LEU A 176 -5.95 12.93 0.93
N ARG A 177 -5.30 13.44 1.98
CA ARG A 177 -3.85 13.59 2.01
C ARG A 177 -3.14 12.26 1.79
N TYR A 178 -3.60 11.17 2.44
CA TYR A 178 -3.09 9.81 2.23
C TYR A 178 -3.21 9.38 0.77
N ILE A 179 -4.42 9.47 0.18
CA ILE A 179 -4.67 9.05 -1.20
C ILE A 179 -3.81 9.85 -2.17
N ILE A 180 -3.84 11.18 -2.07
CA ILE A 180 -3.11 12.06 -3.00
C ILE A 180 -1.60 11.89 -2.86
N SER A 181 -1.08 11.72 -1.64
CA SER A 181 0.35 11.44 -1.45
C SER A 181 0.77 10.14 -2.17
N HIS A 182 -0.07 9.11 -2.11
CA HIS A 182 0.16 7.85 -2.79
C HIS A 182 0.16 8.03 -4.32
N GLU A 183 -0.86 8.66 -4.88
CA GLU A 183 -0.97 8.87 -6.33
C GLU A 183 0.15 9.78 -6.86
N VAL A 184 0.52 10.83 -6.12
CA VAL A 184 1.67 11.67 -6.46
C VAL A 184 2.99 10.88 -6.38
N GLY A 185 3.09 9.90 -5.48
CA GLY A 185 4.21 8.95 -5.47
C GLY A 185 4.35 8.22 -6.80
N HIS A 186 3.25 7.75 -7.40
CA HIS A 186 3.26 7.18 -8.75
C HIS A 186 3.69 8.21 -9.80
N CYS A 187 3.20 9.44 -9.69
CA CYS A 187 3.60 10.54 -10.56
C CYS A 187 5.10 10.89 -10.44
N LEU A 188 5.74 10.55 -9.32
CA LEU A 188 7.20 10.67 -9.12
C LEU A 188 7.97 9.42 -9.58
N GLY A 189 7.31 8.45 -10.23
CA GLY A 189 7.90 7.23 -10.75
C GLY A 189 7.99 6.09 -9.75
N LEU A 190 7.38 6.17 -8.58
CA LEU A 190 7.38 5.09 -7.59
C LEU A 190 6.34 4.02 -7.95
N MET A 191 6.69 2.76 -7.72
CA MET A 191 5.79 1.62 -7.81
C MET A 191 5.27 1.23 -6.42
N HIS A 192 4.20 0.43 -6.37
CA HIS A 192 3.75 -0.14 -5.10
C HIS A 192 4.87 -0.92 -4.40
N ASN A 193 5.02 -0.70 -3.10
CA ASN A 193 5.90 -1.48 -2.23
C ASN A 193 5.07 -2.26 -1.19
N MET A 194 4.47 -3.38 -1.61
CA MET A 194 3.60 -4.21 -0.77
C MET A 194 4.35 -5.00 0.31
N GLY A 195 5.68 -4.95 0.33
CA GLY A 195 6.48 -5.59 1.37
C GLY A 195 6.89 -4.65 2.51
N SER A 196 6.47 -3.39 2.45
CA SER A 196 6.95 -2.38 3.38
C SER A 196 6.41 -2.60 4.79
N SER A 197 5.10 -2.83 4.95
CA SER A 197 4.46 -3.05 6.24
C SER A 197 4.94 -4.31 6.98
N PHE A 198 5.54 -5.26 6.26
CA PHE A 198 6.16 -6.44 6.87
C PHE A 198 7.39 -6.09 7.75
N ALA A 199 7.93 -4.89 7.67
CA ALA A 199 9.04 -4.45 8.49
C ALA A 199 8.70 -4.40 9.99
N TYR A 200 7.43 -4.22 10.36
CA TYR A 200 7.02 -3.94 11.73
C TYR A 200 6.45 -5.18 12.44
N ALA A 201 6.85 -5.36 13.69
CA ALA A 201 6.29 -6.42 14.54
C ALA A 201 4.83 -6.12 14.93
N THR A 202 4.02 -7.16 15.11
CA THR A 202 2.59 -7.00 15.43
C THR A 202 2.36 -6.17 16.70
N GLU A 203 3.20 -6.33 17.71
CA GLU A 203 3.08 -5.59 18.98
C GLU A 203 3.33 -4.09 18.82
N SER A 204 4.18 -3.70 17.89
CA SER A 204 4.50 -2.29 17.62
C SER A 204 3.26 -1.48 17.22
N TYR A 205 2.26 -2.11 16.60
CA TYR A 205 1.00 -1.45 16.24
C TYR A 205 0.11 -1.10 17.44
N ARG A 206 0.43 -1.57 18.63
CA ARG A 206 -0.25 -1.26 19.89
C ARG A 206 0.57 -0.32 20.79
N ASP A 207 1.80 -0.02 20.40
CA ASP A 207 2.66 0.92 21.09
C ASP A 207 2.41 2.35 20.57
N PRO A 208 1.87 3.28 21.41
CA PRO A 208 1.57 4.64 20.96
C PRO A 208 2.82 5.43 20.57
N VAL A 209 3.97 5.20 21.21
CA VAL A 209 5.22 5.90 20.87
C VAL A 209 5.72 5.46 19.50
N PHE A 210 5.79 4.16 19.27
CA PHE A 210 6.17 3.61 17.98
C PHE A 210 5.23 4.10 16.86
N MET A 211 3.93 4.01 17.07
CA MET A 211 2.94 4.37 16.04
C MET A 211 2.90 5.87 15.75
N GLN A 212 3.18 6.74 16.72
CA GLN A 212 3.29 8.18 16.46
C GLN A 212 4.51 8.51 15.59
N GLU A 213 5.60 7.75 15.74
CA GLU A 213 6.84 7.96 15.00
C GLU A 213 6.82 7.30 13.61
N HIS A 214 6.28 6.10 13.49
CA HIS A 214 6.41 5.25 12.30
C HIS A 214 5.10 5.07 11.51
N GLY A 215 3.92 5.25 12.12
CA GLY A 215 2.63 4.94 11.48
C GLY A 215 2.48 3.46 11.14
N THR A 216 1.64 3.13 10.14
CA THR A 216 1.33 1.73 9.79
C THR A 216 2.33 1.09 8.82
N THR A 217 3.22 1.84 8.19
CA THR A 217 4.13 1.31 7.16
C THR A 217 5.31 2.25 6.89
N PRO A 218 6.49 1.72 6.53
CA PRO A 218 7.62 2.53 6.06
C PRO A 218 7.40 3.23 4.71
N SER A 219 6.37 2.88 3.93
CA SER A 219 6.12 3.48 2.62
C SER A 219 4.65 3.81 2.39
N ILE A 220 4.39 5.04 1.92
CA ILE A 220 3.07 5.45 1.45
C ILE A 220 2.62 4.66 0.20
N MET A 221 3.57 4.02 -0.49
CA MET A 221 3.29 3.18 -1.66
C MET A 221 2.83 1.76 -1.32
N ASP A 222 2.69 1.43 -0.03
CA ASP A 222 2.08 0.21 0.46
C ASP A 222 0.56 0.39 0.68
N TYR A 223 -0.21 -0.66 0.47
CA TYR A 223 -1.64 -0.69 0.84
C TYR A 223 -1.83 -1.15 2.29
N ALA A 224 -1.00 -0.64 3.20
CA ALA A 224 -1.10 -0.93 4.64
C ALA A 224 -2.37 -0.36 5.29
N ARG A 225 -3.04 0.60 4.65
CA ARG A 225 -4.28 1.24 5.08
C ARG A 225 -4.24 1.73 6.54
N PHE A 226 -5.06 1.16 7.41
CA PHE A 226 -5.26 1.62 8.78
C PHE A 226 -4.90 0.55 9.80
N ASN A 227 -4.59 0.98 11.03
CA ASN A 227 -4.18 0.10 12.11
C ASN A 227 -5.35 -0.72 12.67
N TYR A 228 -5.62 -1.87 12.04
CA TYR A 228 -6.64 -2.81 12.48
C TYR A 228 -6.19 -3.72 13.65
N ILE A 229 -4.96 -3.59 14.11
CA ILE A 229 -4.41 -4.34 15.25
C ILE A 229 -4.75 -3.65 16.57
N ALA A 230 -4.87 -2.32 16.58
CA ALA A 230 -5.23 -1.54 17.78
C ALA A 230 -6.55 -2.04 18.37
N GLN A 231 -6.57 -2.24 19.70
CA GLN A 231 -7.68 -2.81 20.44
C GLN A 231 -8.49 -1.70 21.14
N PRO A 232 -9.76 -1.94 21.52
CA PRO A 232 -10.59 -0.93 22.20
C PRO A 232 -9.98 -0.32 23.48
N GLU A 233 -9.10 -1.07 24.13
CA GLU A 233 -8.39 -0.61 25.34
C GLU A 233 -7.14 0.23 25.04
N ASP A 234 -6.63 0.22 23.82
CA ASP A 234 -5.41 0.98 23.43
C ASP A 234 -5.75 2.47 23.30
N LYS A 235 -4.89 3.31 23.85
CA LYS A 235 -5.06 4.78 23.85
C LYS A 235 -3.91 5.45 23.12
N ASP A 236 -4.22 6.57 22.50
CA ASP A 236 -3.24 7.46 21.85
C ASP A 236 -2.41 6.78 20.74
N VAL A 237 -2.91 5.69 20.19
CA VAL A 237 -2.27 4.94 19.11
C VAL A 237 -2.62 5.60 17.79
N CYS A 238 -1.61 5.90 16.95
CA CYS A 238 -1.81 6.36 15.59
C CYS A 238 -2.49 5.25 14.76
N LEU A 239 -3.51 5.61 13.98
CA LEU A 239 -4.34 4.64 13.26
C LEU A 239 -4.07 4.62 11.75
N THR A 240 -3.21 5.49 11.28
CA THR A 240 -3.00 5.76 9.86
C THR A 240 -1.55 5.53 9.45
N PRO A 241 -1.28 5.34 8.14
CA PRO A 241 0.09 5.41 7.64
C PRO A 241 0.67 6.80 7.89
N PRO A 242 2.00 6.93 7.99
CA PRO A 242 2.64 8.23 7.95
C PRO A 242 2.36 8.90 6.60
N VAL A 243 2.51 10.20 6.54
CA VAL A 243 2.37 10.90 5.26
C VAL A 243 3.44 10.44 4.28
N LEU A 244 4.71 10.34 4.74
CA LEU A 244 5.81 9.65 4.05
C LEU A 244 6.58 8.82 5.07
N GLY A 245 6.92 7.60 4.70
CA GLY A 245 7.70 6.69 5.53
C GLY A 245 9.19 6.66 5.19
N THR A 246 9.94 5.87 5.94
CA THR A 246 11.40 5.69 5.81
C THR A 246 11.79 5.28 4.39
N TYR A 247 11.04 4.36 3.79
CA TYR A 247 11.27 3.90 2.43
C TYR A 247 11.05 5.01 1.38
N ASP A 248 10.06 5.86 1.56
CA ASP A 248 9.76 6.92 0.59
C ASP A 248 10.90 7.94 0.50
N TYR A 249 11.47 8.32 1.65
CA TYR A 249 12.65 9.18 1.69
C TYR A 249 13.86 8.51 1.02
N TYR A 250 14.03 7.22 1.22
CA TYR A 250 15.08 6.44 0.58
C TYR A 250 14.87 6.34 -0.94
N ALA A 251 13.65 6.11 -1.39
CA ALA A 251 13.32 6.02 -2.79
C ALA A 251 13.54 7.35 -3.54
N ILE A 252 13.17 8.48 -2.91
CA ILE A 252 13.46 9.82 -3.45
C ILE A 252 14.96 10.08 -3.45
N LYS A 253 15.67 9.72 -2.37
CA LYS A 253 17.13 9.86 -2.32
C LYS A 253 17.80 9.11 -3.47
N TRP A 254 17.46 7.85 -3.68
CA TRP A 254 18.04 7.05 -4.76
C TRP A 254 17.71 7.63 -6.15
N GLY A 255 16.49 8.07 -6.35
CA GLY A 255 16.03 8.48 -7.67
C GLY A 255 16.35 9.92 -8.06
N TYR A 256 16.53 10.81 -7.10
CA TYR A 256 16.59 12.25 -7.36
C TYR A 256 17.82 12.97 -6.77
N THR A 257 18.72 12.27 -6.04
CA THR A 257 20.00 12.86 -5.69
C THR A 257 20.77 13.16 -6.98
N VAL A 258 21.26 14.38 -7.10
CA VAL A 258 22.11 14.79 -8.21
C VAL A 258 23.56 14.60 -7.85
N PHE A 259 24.34 14.01 -8.72
CA PHE A 259 25.78 13.82 -8.60
C PHE A 259 26.47 14.71 -9.64
N PRO A 260 26.80 15.98 -9.32
CA PRO A 260 27.28 16.96 -10.30
C PRO A 260 28.59 16.57 -10.97
N GLU A 261 29.35 15.64 -10.39
CA GLU A 261 30.60 15.13 -10.95
C GLU A 261 30.38 14.02 -11.98
N ALA A 262 29.23 13.31 -11.95
CA ALA A 262 28.86 12.30 -12.92
C ALA A 262 28.27 12.97 -14.17
N LYS A 263 28.85 12.66 -15.34
CA LYS A 263 28.45 13.23 -16.63
C LYS A 263 27.54 12.30 -17.42
N THR A 264 27.51 11.02 -17.06
CA THR A 264 26.71 9.99 -17.70
C THR A 264 25.97 9.16 -16.65
N THR A 265 24.93 8.45 -17.08
CA THR A 265 24.19 7.53 -16.21
C THR A 265 25.05 6.40 -15.68
N GLU A 266 26.03 5.94 -16.46
CA GLU A 266 27.00 4.92 -16.03
C GLU A 266 27.92 5.41 -14.91
N GLU A 267 28.28 6.69 -14.91
CA GLU A 267 29.08 7.31 -13.84
C GLU A 267 28.29 7.50 -12.55
N GLU A 268 26.95 7.55 -12.59
CA GLU A 268 26.07 7.60 -11.40
C GLU A 268 25.96 6.24 -10.70
N VAL A 269 26.12 5.11 -11.42
CA VAL A 269 25.88 3.76 -10.90
C VAL A 269 26.60 3.47 -9.57
N PRO A 270 27.89 3.76 -9.38
CA PRO A 270 28.59 3.47 -8.12
C PRO A 270 27.99 4.20 -6.91
N TYR A 271 27.51 5.43 -7.11
CA TYR A 271 26.85 6.21 -6.05
C TYR A 271 25.50 5.61 -5.69
N LEU A 272 24.69 5.25 -6.71
CA LEU A 272 23.39 4.62 -6.52
C LEU A 272 23.50 3.26 -5.84
N GLU A 273 24.48 2.43 -6.24
CA GLU A 273 24.78 1.16 -5.57
C GLU A 273 25.20 1.34 -4.12
N SER A 274 25.98 2.38 -3.82
CA SER A 274 26.39 2.70 -2.43
C SER A 274 25.17 3.00 -1.54
N ILE A 275 24.18 3.74 -2.07
CA ILE A 275 22.92 4.00 -1.36
C ILE A 275 22.21 2.69 -1.05
N ILE A 276 22.08 1.78 -2.04
CA ILE A 276 21.44 0.48 -1.87
C ILE A 276 22.19 -0.38 -0.85
N LYS A 277 23.50 -0.56 -1.03
CA LYS A 277 24.35 -1.38 -0.16
C LYS A 277 24.31 -0.93 1.31
N SER A 278 24.17 0.39 1.55
CA SER A 278 24.08 0.94 2.91
C SER A 278 22.82 0.53 3.68
N LYS A 279 21.81 -0.01 2.98
CA LYS A 279 20.48 -0.38 3.53
C LYS A 279 20.14 -1.87 3.34
N MET A 280 21.05 -2.63 2.78
CA MET A 280 20.86 -4.05 2.53
C MET A 280 20.62 -4.82 3.84
N GLY A 281 19.55 -5.63 3.87
CA GLY A 281 19.15 -6.44 5.03
C GLY A 281 18.25 -5.72 6.03
N ASP A 282 18.05 -4.42 5.90
CA ASP A 282 17.12 -3.66 6.74
C ASP A 282 15.71 -3.68 6.11
N LEU A 283 14.75 -4.26 6.84
CA LEU A 283 13.39 -4.48 6.34
C LEU A 283 12.63 -3.18 6.05
N GLU A 284 12.95 -2.07 6.72
CA GLU A 284 12.31 -0.77 6.43
C GLU A 284 12.66 -0.23 5.04
N TYR A 285 13.74 -0.74 4.44
CA TYR A 285 14.20 -0.36 3.10
C TYR A 285 13.98 -1.45 2.05
N ARG A 286 13.29 -2.54 2.44
CA ARG A 286 12.99 -3.63 1.52
C ARG A 286 11.91 -3.23 0.54
N TYR A 287 12.09 -3.63 -0.71
CA TYR A 287 11.05 -3.58 -1.73
C TYR A 287 10.33 -4.92 -1.85
N GLY A 288 9.01 -4.89 -1.78
CA GLY A 288 8.15 -6.05 -2.03
C GLY A 288 7.18 -5.76 -3.16
N LYS A 289 7.36 -6.45 -4.30
CA LYS A 289 6.56 -6.23 -5.50
C LYS A 289 5.11 -6.64 -5.30
N GLN A 290 4.18 -5.85 -5.82
CA GLN A 290 2.78 -6.24 -5.90
C GLN A 290 2.60 -7.52 -6.71
N GLN A 291 1.91 -8.50 -6.13
CA GLN A 291 1.66 -9.79 -6.76
C GLN A 291 0.29 -9.79 -7.45
N LEU A 292 0.30 -9.75 -8.78
CA LEU A 292 -0.88 -9.74 -9.63
C LEU A 292 -0.96 -11.04 -10.45
N GLY A 293 -2.16 -11.46 -10.81
CA GLY A 293 -2.41 -12.54 -11.79
C GLY A 293 -2.43 -13.95 -11.19
N TYR A 294 -1.37 -14.74 -11.33
CA TYR A 294 -1.37 -16.18 -11.04
C TYR A 294 -1.44 -16.58 -9.55
N GLY A 295 -1.62 -15.63 -8.66
CA GLY A 295 -1.78 -15.85 -7.24
C GLY A 295 -0.66 -15.24 -6.40
N VAL A 296 -0.91 -15.19 -5.09
CA VAL A 296 0.03 -14.65 -4.11
C VAL A 296 0.92 -15.77 -3.60
N PHE A 297 2.22 -15.68 -3.82
CA PHE A 297 3.22 -16.66 -3.37
C PHE A 297 4.04 -16.17 -2.18
N ASP A 298 4.35 -14.88 -2.11
CA ASP A 298 5.11 -14.27 -1.03
C ASP A 298 4.17 -13.65 0.01
N PRO A 299 4.07 -14.24 1.22
CA PRO A 299 3.24 -13.69 2.28
C PRO A 299 3.82 -12.44 2.94
N THR A 300 5.03 -12.02 2.56
CA THR A 300 5.67 -10.79 3.05
C THR A 300 5.48 -9.60 2.13
N SER A 301 4.69 -9.76 1.07
CA SER A 301 4.39 -8.72 0.08
C SER A 301 2.92 -8.81 -0.33
N LEU A 302 2.03 -8.69 0.64
CA LEU A 302 0.59 -8.73 0.46
C LEU A 302 0.02 -7.33 0.27
N SER A 303 -1.17 -7.25 -0.31
CA SER A 303 -1.96 -6.02 -0.31
C SER A 303 -2.95 -6.03 0.84
N GLU A 304 -3.15 -4.88 1.46
CA GLU A 304 -4.15 -4.68 2.52
C GLU A 304 -3.84 -5.50 3.79
N ASP A 305 -2.57 -5.62 4.13
CA ASP A 305 -2.10 -6.21 5.38
C ASP A 305 -1.12 -5.28 6.10
N ILE A 306 -0.88 -5.57 7.36
CA ILE A 306 0.13 -4.93 8.19
C ILE A 306 0.78 -5.99 9.09
N SER A 307 2.03 -5.73 9.52
CA SER A 307 2.79 -6.58 10.42
C SER A 307 3.49 -7.78 9.77
N ASN A 308 4.49 -8.29 10.46
CA ASN A 308 5.27 -9.46 10.05
C ASN A 308 4.67 -10.81 10.45
N ASP A 309 3.49 -10.84 11.07
CA ASP A 309 2.77 -12.06 11.45
C ASP A 309 1.27 -11.95 11.11
N ALA A 310 0.90 -12.40 9.92
CA ALA A 310 -0.47 -12.33 9.42
C ALA A 310 -1.49 -13.08 10.30
N MET A 311 -1.10 -14.15 10.99
CA MET A 311 -1.99 -14.89 11.89
C MET A 311 -2.28 -14.08 13.16
N LYS A 312 -1.26 -13.45 13.73
CA LYS A 312 -1.39 -12.63 14.94
C LYS A 312 -2.14 -11.33 14.65
N ALA A 313 -1.79 -10.66 13.58
CA ALA A 313 -2.51 -9.48 13.10
C ALA A 313 -3.97 -9.81 12.76
N GLY A 314 -4.22 -10.92 12.06
CA GLY A 314 -5.55 -11.41 11.75
C GLY A 314 -6.39 -11.72 12.99
N ALA A 315 -5.79 -12.32 14.03
CA ALA A 315 -6.48 -12.59 15.29
C ALA A 315 -6.95 -11.29 15.98
N TYR A 316 -6.11 -10.27 16.04
CA TYR A 316 -6.49 -8.94 16.55
C TYR A 316 -7.58 -8.30 15.69
N GLY A 317 -7.41 -8.32 14.37
CA GLY A 317 -8.40 -7.76 13.44
C GLY A 317 -9.76 -8.44 13.54
N ILE A 318 -9.80 -9.79 13.60
CA ILE A 318 -11.06 -10.55 13.73
C ILE A 318 -11.73 -10.27 15.09
N LYS A 319 -10.96 -10.15 16.18
CA LYS A 319 -11.50 -9.73 17.48
C LYS A 319 -12.17 -8.35 17.38
N ASN A 320 -11.56 -7.42 16.66
CA ASN A 320 -12.13 -6.10 16.41
C ASN A 320 -13.39 -6.16 15.54
N LEU A 321 -13.40 -6.96 14.46
CA LEU A 321 -14.60 -7.11 13.62
C LEU A 321 -15.79 -7.67 14.41
N LYS A 322 -15.57 -8.64 15.29
CA LYS A 322 -16.61 -9.16 16.21
C LYS A 322 -17.14 -8.06 17.14
N TYR A 323 -16.25 -7.24 17.69
CA TYR A 323 -16.62 -6.08 18.51
C TYR A 323 -17.42 -5.02 17.72
N ILE A 324 -16.97 -4.69 16.52
CA ILE A 324 -17.62 -3.74 15.62
C ILE A 324 -19.04 -4.23 15.27
N LEU A 325 -19.19 -5.49 14.82
CA LEU A 325 -20.47 -6.06 14.44
C LEU A 325 -21.46 -6.08 15.63
N GLY A 326 -20.98 -6.40 16.82
CA GLY A 326 -21.80 -6.36 18.05
C GLY A 326 -22.31 -4.97 18.44
N ASN A 327 -21.65 -3.93 17.92
CA ASN A 327 -22.02 -2.52 18.19
C ASN A 327 -22.72 -1.81 17.00
N PHE A 328 -22.91 -2.46 15.86
CA PHE A 328 -23.48 -1.86 14.67
C PHE A 328 -24.76 -1.07 14.94
N ASN A 329 -25.73 -1.73 15.54
CA ASN A 329 -27.03 -1.08 15.81
C ASN A 329 -26.90 0.06 16.81
N THR A 330 -26.08 -0.10 17.86
CA THR A 330 -25.87 0.94 18.89
C THR A 330 -25.22 2.20 18.30
N TRP A 331 -24.28 2.04 17.38
CA TRP A 331 -23.54 3.17 16.82
C TRP A 331 -24.26 3.89 15.68
N LEU A 332 -25.15 3.17 14.94
CA LEU A 332 -25.66 3.64 13.67
C LEU A 332 -27.19 3.86 13.62
N ASN A 333 -27.97 3.45 14.64
CA ASN A 333 -29.43 3.54 14.60
C ASN A 333 -29.96 4.94 14.25
N ASP A 334 -29.39 5.98 14.88
CA ASP A 334 -29.83 7.37 14.66
C ASP A 334 -29.28 7.99 13.37
N LYS A 335 -28.30 7.33 12.74
CA LYS A 335 -27.56 7.85 11.60
C LYS A 335 -27.86 7.14 10.28
N ASP A 336 -28.50 5.96 10.37
CA ASP A 336 -28.81 5.08 9.25
C ASP A 336 -30.19 4.41 9.48
N PRO A 337 -31.26 5.18 9.41
CA PRO A 337 -32.60 4.69 9.76
C PRO A 337 -33.17 3.68 8.76
N ASP A 338 -32.69 3.66 7.51
CA ASP A 338 -33.13 2.77 6.43
C ASP A 338 -32.19 1.56 6.21
N PHE A 339 -31.17 1.38 7.03
CA PHE A 339 -30.17 0.31 7.00
C PHE A 339 -29.26 0.26 5.76
N THR A 340 -29.34 1.21 4.83
CA THR A 340 -28.56 1.22 3.60
C THR A 340 -27.04 1.27 3.88
N TYR A 341 -26.63 2.12 4.83
CA TYR A 341 -25.21 2.24 5.18
C TYR A 341 -24.72 1.01 5.94
N ARG A 342 -25.52 0.44 6.86
CA ARG A 342 -25.16 -0.80 7.56
C ARG A 342 -25.06 -2.00 6.63
N ASP A 343 -25.93 -2.10 5.63
CA ASP A 343 -25.87 -3.15 4.61
C ASP A 343 -24.51 -3.12 3.89
N HIS A 344 -24.15 -1.95 3.42
CA HIS A 344 -22.86 -1.73 2.77
C HIS A 344 -21.64 -2.00 3.68
N LEU A 345 -21.68 -1.52 4.93
CA LEU A 345 -20.61 -1.77 5.90
C LEU A 345 -20.51 -3.25 6.32
N TYR A 346 -21.61 -3.99 6.32
CA TYR A 346 -21.61 -5.41 6.58
C TYR A 346 -20.82 -6.17 5.50
N ASP A 347 -21.04 -5.83 4.24
CA ASP A 347 -20.27 -6.39 3.12
C ASP A 347 -18.77 -6.05 3.24
N ALA A 348 -18.45 -4.82 3.60
CA ALA A 348 -17.06 -4.40 3.85
C ALA A 348 -16.43 -5.20 5.01
N LEU A 349 -17.17 -5.43 6.10
CA LEU A 349 -16.73 -6.22 7.25
C LEU A 349 -16.48 -7.68 6.88
N VAL A 350 -17.41 -8.31 6.14
CA VAL A 350 -17.27 -9.68 5.63
C VAL A 350 -16.04 -9.78 4.72
N SER A 351 -15.86 -8.82 3.82
CA SER A 351 -14.71 -8.76 2.92
C SER A 351 -13.40 -8.64 3.69
N GLN A 352 -13.37 -7.83 4.75
CA GLN A 352 -12.19 -7.67 5.61
C GLN A 352 -11.86 -8.95 6.39
N TYR A 353 -12.87 -9.66 6.89
CA TYR A 353 -12.68 -10.97 7.53
C TYR A 353 -12.06 -12.00 6.57
N VAL A 354 -12.60 -12.10 5.35
CA VAL A 354 -12.06 -12.99 4.30
C VAL A 354 -10.62 -12.61 3.95
N ARG A 355 -10.30 -11.32 3.96
CA ARG A 355 -8.92 -10.82 3.72
C ARG A 355 -7.96 -11.34 4.80
N TYR A 356 -8.30 -11.26 6.08
CA TYR A 356 -7.45 -11.78 7.16
C TYR A 356 -7.21 -13.29 7.02
N LEU A 357 -8.24 -14.07 6.65
CA LEU A 357 -8.08 -15.49 6.38
C LEU A 357 -7.14 -15.75 5.19
N ASN A 358 -7.25 -14.95 4.14
CA ASN A 358 -6.42 -15.06 2.94
C ASN A 358 -4.96 -14.68 3.21
N ASN A 359 -4.71 -13.64 4.00
CA ASN A 359 -3.37 -13.20 4.38
C ASN A 359 -2.66 -14.29 5.21
N ALA A 360 -3.37 -14.89 6.16
CA ALA A 360 -2.84 -16.06 6.90
C ALA A 360 -2.59 -17.24 5.95
N TRP A 361 -3.55 -17.56 5.06
CA TRP A 361 -3.43 -18.68 4.11
C TRP A 361 -2.31 -18.50 3.09
N ALA A 362 -1.87 -17.26 2.81
CA ALA A 362 -0.74 -16.99 1.93
C ALA A 362 0.56 -17.66 2.39
N ASN A 363 0.71 -17.93 3.69
CA ASN A 363 1.86 -18.65 4.22
C ASN A 363 1.86 -20.14 3.84
N VAL A 364 0.70 -20.75 3.55
CA VAL A 364 0.57 -22.19 3.25
C VAL A 364 1.04 -22.47 1.83
N GLY A 365 2.15 -23.17 1.68
CA GLY A 365 2.85 -23.38 0.42
C GLY A 365 3.42 -22.08 -0.18
N GLY A 366 3.69 -21.10 0.67
CA GLY A 366 4.25 -19.80 0.30
C GLY A 366 5.79 -19.83 0.20
N PHE A 367 6.32 -18.74 -0.34
CA PHE A 367 7.75 -18.52 -0.51
C PHE A 367 8.09 -17.08 -0.13
N PHE A 368 9.19 -16.87 0.57
CA PHE A 368 9.86 -15.57 0.57
C PHE A 368 10.51 -15.38 -0.80
N ILE A 369 10.21 -14.28 -1.46
CA ILE A 369 10.73 -13.98 -2.79
C ILE A 369 11.63 -12.75 -2.71
N ASN A 370 12.88 -12.89 -3.14
CA ASN A 370 13.83 -11.80 -3.22
C ASN A 370 14.29 -11.63 -4.65
N GLU A 371 14.27 -10.41 -5.14
CA GLU A 371 15.03 -10.08 -6.35
C GLU A 371 16.49 -9.85 -5.91
N HIS A 372 17.45 -10.54 -6.54
CA HIS A 372 18.86 -10.45 -6.14
C HIS A 372 19.80 -10.58 -7.34
N TYR A 373 21.02 -10.14 -7.12
CA TYR A 373 22.12 -10.24 -8.06
C TYR A 373 23.25 -11.12 -7.51
N VAL A 374 24.18 -11.49 -8.39
CA VAL A 374 25.36 -12.27 -7.97
C VAL A 374 26.12 -11.51 -6.89
N GLY A 375 26.32 -12.16 -5.75
CA GLY A 375 27.00 -11.60 -4.58
C GLY A 375 26.08 -11.08 -3.48
N ASP A 376 24.76 -11.05 -3.67
CA ASP A 376 23.81 -10.75 -2.62
C ASP A 376 23.74 -11.92 -1.59
N PRO A 377 23.49 -11.61 -0.30
CA PRO A 377 23.61 -12.61 0.78
C PRO A 377 22.37 -13.52 0.93
N TYR A 378 21.35 -13.40 0.10
CA TYR A 378 20.10 -14.15 0.20
C TYR A 378 19.76 -14.88 -1.10
N ASN A 379 18.90 -15.89 -1.02
CA ASN A 379 18.43 -16.67 -2.16
C ASN A 379 17.29 -15.95 -2.90
N THR A 380 17.07 -16.26 -4.17
CA THR A 380 15.93 -15.76 -4.97
C THR A 380 14.59 -16.13 -4.33
N SER A 381 14.50 -17.31 -3.76
CA SER A 381 13.29 -17.77 -3.06
C SER A 381 13.62 -18.78 -1.97
N GLU A 382 12.87 -18.68 -0.87
CA GLU A 382 12.94 -19.61 0.25
C GLU A 382 11.53 -20.05 0.60
N VAL A 383 11.35 -21.34 0.87
CA VAL A 383 10.04 -21.88 1.29
C VAL A 383 9.72 -21.36 2.69
N ILE A 384 8.48 -20.96 2.93
CA ILE A 384 8.02 -20.56 4.27
C ILE A 384 8.24 -21.69 5.25
N PRO A 385 8.81 -21.43 6.44
CA PRO A 385 9.10 -22.47 7.42
C PRO A 385 7.88 -23.34 7.77
N HIS A 386 8.12 -24.64 7.93
CA HIS A 386 7.08 -25.64 8.22
C HIS A 386 6.13 -25.21 9.36
N ASP A 387 6.66 -24.75 10.49
CA ASP A 387 5.86 -24.39 11.66
C ASP A 387 4.98 -23.14 11.39
N MET A 388 5.46 -22.20 10.59
CA MET A 388 4.66 -21.04 10.19
C MET A 388 3.50 -21.47 9.29
N GLN A 389 3.73 -22.38 8.32
CA GLN A 389 2.67 -22.94 7.49
C GLN A 389 1.64 -23.69 8.32
N LYS A 390 2.08 -24.52 9.29
CA LYS A 390 1.21 -25.25 10.22
C LYS A 390 0.35 -24.29 11.06
N ARG A 391 0.95 -23.24 11.63
CA ARG A 391 0.22 -22.19 12.38
C ARG A 391 -0.85 -21.53 11.51
N ALA A 392 -0.53 -21.24 10.25
CA ALA A 392 -1.48 -20.64 9.31
C ALA A 392 -2.68 -21.55 9.02
N VAL A 393 -2.45 -22.86 8.79
CA VAL A 393 -3.53 -23.84 8.63
C VAL A 393 -4.41 -23.91 9.89
N GLN A 394 -3.79 -24.05 11.06
CA GLN A 394 -4.51 -24.10 12.34
C GLN A 394 -5.34 -22.85 12.59
N PHE A 395 -4.77 -21.67 12.35
CA PHE A 395 -5.47 -20.39 12.50
C PHE A 395 -6.72 -20.32 11.61
N VAL A 396 -6.56 -20.57 10.31
CA VAL A 396 -7.67 -20.50 9.36
C VAL A 396 -8.77 -21.51 9.70
N LEU A 397 -8.41 -22.77 10.02
CA LEU A 397 -9.39 -23.79 10.37
C LEU A 397 -10.13 -23.45 11.69
N ASN A 398 -9.44 -22.91 12.69
CA ASN A 398 -10.07 -22.48 13.94
C ASN A 398 -11.06 -21.33 13.72
N GLU A 399 -10.70 -20.34 12.91
CA GLU A 399 -11.61 -19.24 12.58
C GLU A 399 -12.82 -19.74 11.80
N LEU A 400 -12.66 -20.66 10.83
CA LEU A 400 -13.77 -21.23 10.06
C LEU A 400 -14.71 -22.06 10.92
N LYS A 401 -14.22 -22.75 11.96
CA LYS A 401 -15.09 -23.48 12.92
C LYS A 401 -15.96 -22.55 13.74
N ASN A 402 -15.51 -21.35 14.00
CA ASN A 402 -16.17 -20.37 14.86
C ASN A 402 -16.76 -19.19 14.06
N ILE A 403 -17.14 -19.42 12.81
CA ILE A 403 -17.55 -18.37 11.85
C ILE A 403 -18.97 -17.84 12.06
N ASP A 404 -19.83 -18.52 12.80
CA ASP A 404 -21.27 -18.22 12.93
C ASP A 404 -21.58 -16.81 13.45
N TRP A 405 -20.61 -16.13 14.08
CA TRP A 405 -20.75 -14.75 14.54
C TRP A 405 -21.04 -13.76 13.40
N ILE A 406 -20.63 -14.06 12.16
CA ILE A 406 -20.90 -13.23 10.98
C ILE A 406 -22.41 -13.16 10.71
N ASP A 407 -23.11 -14.27 10.80
CA ASP A 407 -24.56 -14.33 10.59
C ASP A 407 -25.36 -13.92 11.85
N ASN A 408 -24.87 -12.92 12.61
CA ASN A 408 -25.52 -12.41 13.83
C ASN A 408 -26.97 -12.02 13.52
N PRO A 409 -27.99 -12.71 14.10
CA PRO A 409 -29.38 -12.50 13.75
C PRO A 409 -29.89 -11.09 14.11
N ASP A 410 -29.30 -10.43 15.09
CA ASP A 410 -29.70 -9.08 15.48
C ASP A 410 -29.25 -8.02 14.46
N VAL A 411 -28.26 -8.33 13.65
CA VAL A 411 -27.80 -7.49 12.56
C VAL A 411 -28.46 -7.90 11.25
N VAL A 412 -28.29 -9.16 10.82
CA VAL A 412 -28.66 -9.62 9.47
C VAL A 412 -30.17 -9.59 9.19
N LYS A 413 -31.03 -9.66 10.22
CA LYS A 413 -32.50 -9.59 10.05
C LYS A 413 -33.01 -8.31 9.39
N ASN A 414 -32.23 -7.25 9.45
CA ASN A 414 -32.58 -5.93 8.91
C ASN A 414 -31.80 -5.57 7.63
N LEU A 415 -30.89 -6.42 7.20
CA LEU A 415 -30.07 -6.22 6.01
C LEU A 415 -30.70 -6.88 4.77
N THR A 416 -30.15 -6.60 3.61
CA THR A 416 -30.56 -7.24 2.36
C THR A 416 -30.41 -8.76 2.45
N PHE A 417 -31.39 -9.50 1.95
CA PHE A 417 -31.43 -10.95 2.07
C PHE A 417 -30.55 -11.64 1.03
N ASP A 418 -29.29 -11.91 1.37
CA ASP A 418 -28.31 -12.59 0.50
C ASP A 418 -28.00 -14.04 0.92
N GLY A 419 -28.69 -14.56 1.93
CA GLY A 419 -28.41 -15.87 2.51
C GLY A 419 -27.30 -15.84 3.56
N SER A 420 -26.82 -17.01 3.98
CA SER A 420 -25.80 -17.13 5.02
C SER A 420 -24.42 -16.83 4.46
N MET A 421 -23.80 -15.75 4.96
CA MET A 421 -22.42 -15.37 4.60
C MET A 421 -21.39 -16.37 5.14
N SER A 422 -21.60 -16.92 6.33
CA SER A 422 -20.74 -17.95 6.89
C SER A 422 -20.64 -19.18 5.97
N ARG A 423 -21.77 -19.65 5.43
CA ARG A 423 -21.79 -20.78 4.48
C ARG A 423 -21.08 -20.46 3.17
N SER A 424 -21.24 -19.24 2.66
CA SER A 424 -20.57 -18.79 1.45
C SER A 424 -19.04 -18.78 1.63
N ILE A 425 -18.55 -18.24 2.76
CA ILE A 425 -17.14 -18.21 3.11
C ILE A 425 -16.60 -19.63 3.30
N LEU A 426 -17.31 -20.50 4.05
CA LEU A 426 -16.91 -21.90 4.24
C LEU A 426 -16.74 -22.61 2.90
N LYS A 427 -17.69 -22.44 1.97
CA LYS A 427 -17.62 -23.05 0.64
C LYS A 427 -16.41 -22.52 -0.17
N SER A 428 -16.14 -21.23 -0.13
CA SER A 428 -15.02 -20.60 -0.84
C SER A 428 -13.68 -21.06 -0.27
N MET A 429 -13.53 -20.99 1.05
CA MET A 429 -12.28 -21.36 1.73
C MET A 429 -12.03 -22.88 1.65
N SER A 430 -13.04 -23.73 1.71
CA SER A 430 -12.87 -25.19 1.53
C SER A 430 -12.27 -25.51 0.17
N LYS A 431 -12.72 -24.86 -0.92
CA LYS A 431 -12.13 -25.04 -2.25
C LYS A 431 -10.65 -24.64 -2.28
N LYS A 432 -10.30 -23.57 -1.58
CA LYS A 432 -8.93 -23.07 -1.49
C LYS A 432 -8.04 -24.01 -0.69
N ILE A 433 -8.52 -24.50 0.45
CA ILE A 433 -7.84 -25.41 1.35
C ILE A 433 -7.55 -26.77 0.68
N LEU A 434 -8.51 -27.29 -0.08
CA LEU A 434 -8.37 -28.55 -0.82
C LEU A 434 -7.46 -28.45 -2.05
N ASN A 435 -7.06 -27.25 -2.47
CA ASN A 435 -6.14 -27.06 -3.58
C ASN A 435 -4.68 -27.19 -3.11
N THR A 436 -4.12 -28.39 -3.28
CA THR A 436 -2.77 -28.74 -2.81
C THR A 436 -1.63 -28.28 -3.74
N LYS A 437 -1.90 -27.66 -4.89
CA LYS A 437 -0.86 -27.32 -5.89
C LYS A 437 0.30 -26.53 -5.31
N ARG A 438 0.03 -25.49 -4.51
CA ARG A 438 1.07 -24.66 -3.90
C ARG A 438 1.90 -25.43 -2.88
N VAL A 439 1.22 -26.21 -2.02
CA VAL A 439 1.88 -27.04 -1.00
C VAL A 439 2.76 -28.10 -1.64
N SER A 440 2.29 -28.70 -2.74
CA SER A 440 3.07 -29.66 -3.52
C SER A 440 4.31 -29.01 -4.15
N LEU A 441 4.19 -27.78 -4.66
CA LEU A 441 5.33 -27.02 -5.20
C LEU A 441 6.35 -26.72 -4.10
N ALA A 442 5.90 -26.27 -2.94
CA ALA A 442 6.78 -25.99 -1.80
C ALA A 442 7.53 -27.26 -1.35
N ALA A 443 6.81 -28.39 -1.19
CA ALA A 443 7.40 -29.67 -0.82
C ALA A 443 8.37 -30.24 -1.89
N TYR A 444 8.16 -29.92 -3.17
CA TYR A 444 9.10 -30.24 -4.24
C TYR A 444 10.40 -29.41 -4.16
N ARG A 445 10.29 -28.14 -3.80
CA ARG A 445 11.44 -27.23 -3.67
C ARG A 445 12.24 -27.47 -2.39
N ASP A 446 11.57 -27.86 -1.33
CA ASP A 446 12.17 -28.16 -0.01
C ASP A 446 11.41 -29.30 0.65
N SER A 447 12.09 -30.45 0.83
CA SER A 447 11.50 -31.65 1.42
C SER A 447 11.13 -31.49 2.90
N SER A 448 11.64 -30.46 3.60
CA SER A 448 11.27 -30.10 4.98
C SER A 448 10.01 -29.25 5.06
N ALA A 449 9.47 -28.79 3.92
CA ALA A 449 8.27 -27.96 3.86
C ALA A 449 7.03 -28.74 4.33
N TYR A 450 5.99 -27.98 4.69
CA TYR A 450 4.70 -28.56 5.10
C TYR A 450 4.04 -29.28 3.93
N SER A 451 3.97 -30.61 4.00
CA SER A 451 3.54 -31.46 2.87
C SER A 451 2.02 -31.48 2.68
N PRO A 452 1.52 -31.87 1.48
CA PRO A 452 0.08 -32.08 1.26
C PRO A 452 -0.56 -33.06 2.23
N GLN A 453 0.17 -34.11 2.61
CA GLN A 453 -0.27 -35.10 3.61
C GLN A 453 -0.40 -34.46 5.00
N ALA A 454 0.55 -33.61 5.39
CA ALA A 454 0.51 -32.89 6.66
C ALA A 454 -0.66 -31.89 6.72
N VAL A 455 -0.96 -31.19 5.62
CA VAL A 455 -2.16 -30.34 5.50
C VAL A 455 -3.42 -31.17 5.72
N SER A 456 -3.55 -32.28 5.00
CA SER A 456 -4.73 -33.19 5.11
C SER A 456 -4.88 -33.77 6.52
N TYR A 457 -3.77 -34.18 7.14
CA TYR A 457 -3.78 -34.70 8.52
C TYR A 457 -4.23 -33.63 9.53
N THR A 458 -3.78 -32.39 9.37
CA THR A 458 -4.20 -31.28 10.23
C THR A 458 -5.70 -31.01 10.12
N HIS A 459 -6.29 -31.12 8.91
CA HIS A 459 -7.74 -30.99 8.74
C HIS A 459 -8.53 -32.06 9.51
N LEU A 460 -8.02 -33.29 9.55
CA LEU A 460 -8.72 -34.45 10.17
C LEU A 460 -8.54 -34.46 11.69
N THR A 461 -7.48 -33.87 12.22
CA THR A 461 -7.10 -34.02 13.65
C THR A 461 -7.39 -32.79 14.50
N LEU A 462 -7.80 -31.67 13.89
CA LEU A 462 -8.28 -30.52 14.67
C LEU A 462 -9.64 -30.87 15.31
N PRO A 463 -9.79 -30.73 16.63
CA PRO A 463 -11.02 -31.05 17.37
C PRO A 463 -12.23 -30.23 16.93
#